data_3d4c15a2086699f9fface970d0d42441
#
_entry.id   3d4c15a2086699f9fface970d0d42441
#
_cell.length_a   1.000
_cell.length_b   1.000
_cell.length_c   1.000
_cell.angle_alpha   90.00
_cell.angle_beta   90.00
_cell.angle_gamma   90.00
#
_symmetry.space_group_name_H-M   'P 1'
#
loop_
_entity.id
_entity.type
_entity.pdbx_description
1 polymer ?
#
loop_
_entity_poly.entity_id
_entity_poly.type
_entity_poly.pdbx_seq_one_letter_code
_entity_poly.pdbx_strand_id
1 'polypeptide(L)'
;LAMAGRKPGFEAFYESLKKALAVWNEEVSKISYTSPVTGRTVGHSHIDVAWLWQLKHTREKAARTFSTMCTLMEQYPEFTFVQSQPQLYDYIKTDYPDIYKRIQKAVKTGNWEPNGAM
;
A
#
# COMPACT_ATOMS: atom_id res chain seq x y z
N LEU A 1 -20.60 -6.46 6.15
CA LEU A 1 -20.03 -6.27 7.50
C LEU A 1 -21.09 -5.60 8.34
N ALA A 2 -21.62 -6.33 9.36
CA ALA A 2 -22.66 -5.84 10.24
C ALA A 2 -22.17 -4.62 11.02
N MET A 3 -22.95 -3.55 11.04
CA MET A 3 -22.69 -2.30 11.73
C MET A 3 -22.98 -2.38 13.25
N ALA A 4 -22.57 -3.48 13.89
CA ALA A 4 -22.73 -3.63 15.33
C ALA A 4 -21.64 -2.81 16.05
N GLY A 5 -22.05 -1.76 16.79
CA GLY A 5 -21.17 -0.99 17.67
C GLY A 5 -21.00 0.49 17.38
N ARG A 6 -21.83 1.10 16.55
CA ARG A 6 -21.76 2.55 16.31
C ARG A 6 -22.27 3.31 17.55
N LYS A 7 -21.46 4.25 18.03
CA LYS A 7 -21.84 5.16 19.11
C LYS A 7 -23.01 6.04 18.68
N PRO A 8 -23.96 6.39 19.58
CA PRO A 8 -25.00 7.39 19.30
C PRO A 8 -24.36 8.70 18.76
N GLY A 9 -24.93 9.26 17.70
CA GLY A 9 -24.38 10.44 17.01
C GLY A 9 -23.59 10.14 15.74
N PHE A 10 -23.10 8.94 15.53
CA PHE A 10 -22.37 8.56 14.29
C PHE A 10 -23.29 8.54 13.07
N GLU A 11 -24.56 8.24 13.23
CA GLU A 11 -25.52 8.21 12.12
C GLU A 11 -25.63 9.59 11.45
N ALA A 12 -25.80 10.65 12.22
CA ALA A 12 -25.88 12.03 11.69
C ALA A 12 -24.58 12.42 10.97
N PHE A 13 -23.43 12.00 11.50
CA PHE A 13 -22.14 12.21 10.86
C PHE A 13 -22.04 11.48 9.51
N TYR A 14 -22.42 10.21 9.43
CA TYR A 14 -22.40 9.46 8.18
C TYR A 14 -23.38 10.00 7.15
N GLU A 15 -24.56 10.44 7.55
CA GLU A 15 -25.49 11.09 6.64
C GLU A 15 -24.96 12.43 6.13
N SER A 16 -24.25 13.19 6.96
CA SER A 16 -23.58 14.42 6.50
C SER A 16 -22.45 14.12 5.52
N LEU A 17 -21.67 13.04 5.72
CA LEU A 17 -20.64 12.62 4.78
C LEU A 17 -21.22 12.21 3.43
N LYS A 18 -22.32 11.46 3.41
CA LYS A 18 -22.99 11.09 2.16
C LYS A 18 -23.46 12.31 1.39
N LYS A 19 -24.04 13.28 2.08
CA LYS A 19 -24.45 14.55 1.46
C LYS A 19 -23.24 15.32 0.91
N ALA A 20 -22.17 15.44 1.70
CA ALA A 20 -20.96 16.12 1.26
C ALA A 20 -20.34 15.42 0.04
N LEU A 21 -20.29 14.09 0.03
CA LEU A 21 -19.79 13.32 -1.09
C LEU A 21 -20.65 13.49 -2.35
N ALA A 22 -21.97 13.55 -2.20
CA ALA A 22 -22.88 13.79 -3.32
C ALA A 22 -22.64 15.18 -3.94
N VAL A 23 -22.53 16.21 -3.10
CA VAL A 23 -22.20 17.58 -3.56
C VAL A 23 -20.84 17.63 -4.22
N TRP A 24 -19.83 16.99 -3.62
CA TRP A 24 -18.48 16.90 -4.18
C TRP A 24 -18.49 16.25 -5.57
N ASN A 25 -19.14 15.12 -5.72
CA ASN A 25 -19.21 14.41 -7.00
C ASN A 25 -19.95 15.24 -8.06
N GLU A 26 -21.01 15.92 -7.67
CA GLU A 26 -21.75 16.81 -8.56
C GLU A 26 -20.85 17.97 -9.03
N GLU A 27 -20.18 18.67 -8.12
CA GLU A 27 -19.30 19.80 -8.47
C GLU A 27 -18.10 19.35 -9.31
N VAL A 28 -17.46 18.22 -8.95
CA VAL A 28 -16.35 17.67 -9.73
C VAL A 28 -16.78 17.28 -11.14
N SER A 29 -17.99 16.72 -11.30
CA SER A 29 -18.51 16.35 -12.62
C SER A 29 -18.73 17.54 -13.58
N LYS A 30 -18.88 18.75 -13.03
CA LYS A 30 -19.00 20.00 -13.81
C LYS A 30 -17.65 20.51 -14.32
N ILE A 31 -16.55 20.00 -13.77
CA ILE A 31 -15.19 20.41 -14.17
C ILE A 31 -14.80 19.69 -15.44
N SER A 32 -14.86 20.37 -16.55
CA SER A 32 -14.36 19.88 -17.83
C SER A 32 -12.91 20.37 -18.03
N TYR A 33 -11.97 19.68 -17.39
CA TYR A 33 -10.56 20.00 -17.53
C TYR A 33 -9.80 18.80 -18.08
N THR A 34 -9.14 18.98 -19.21
CA THR A 34 -8.23 17.98 -19.77
C THR A 34 -6.81 18.35 -19.36
N SER A 35 -6.30 17.69 -18.34
CA SER A 35 -4.90 17.88 -17.95
C SER A 35 -3.97 17.17 -18.93
N PRO A 36 -2.91 17.84 -19.43
CA PRO A 36 -1.86 17.16 -20.17
C PRO A 36 -0.97 16.28 -19.28
N VAL A 37 -1.16 16.35 -17.96
CA VAL A 37 -0.37 15.60 -16.99
C VAL A 37 -1.04 14.27 -16.68
N THR A 38 -0.30 13.18 -16.85
CA THR A 38 -0.71 11.84 -16.42
C THR A 38 -0.16 11.56 -15.04
N GLY A 39 -1.04 11.37 -14.06
CA GLY A 39 -0.68 10.88 -12.72
C GLY A 39 -0.60 9.36 -12.71
N ARG A 40 0.48 8.82 -12.15
CA ARG A 40 0.62 7.39 -11.88
C ARG A 40 0.76 7.17 -10.38
N THR A 41 -0.03 6.29 -9.82
CA THR A 41 0.06 5.90 -8.41
C THR A 41 0.82 4.59 -8.29
N VAL A 42 1.71 4.50 -7.30
CA VAL A 42 2.47 3.30 -7.00
C VAL A 42 2.39 3.03 -5.49
N GLY A 43 2.22 1.76 -5.11
CA GLY A 43 2.24 1.37 -3.71
C GLY A 43 3.65 1.54 -3.10
N HIS A 44 3.72 1.99 -1.86
CA HIS A 44 4.95 2.07 -1.08
C HIS A 44 4.68 1.72 0.37
N SER A 45 5.68 1.18 1.07
CA SER A 45 5.61 0.92 2.51
C SER A 45 6.93 1.30 3.18
N HIS A 46 6.92 2.41 3.90
CA HIS A 46 8.05 2.79 4.73
C HIS A 46 8.11 1.92 6.00
N ILE A 47 9.26 1.31 6.25
CA ILE A 47 9.51 0.51 7.45
C ILE A 47 10.79 1.01 8.11
N ASP A 48 10.66 1.56 9.32
CA ASP A 48 11.84 1.91 10.11
C ASP A 48 12.63 0.66 10.48
N VAL A 49 13.92 0.63 10.17
CA VAL A 49 14.80 -0.54 10.39
C VAL A 49 15.02 -0.79 11.88
N ALA A 50 15.02 0.26 12.69
CA ALA A 50 14.82 0.23 14.13
C ALA A 50 14.21 1.57 14.54
N TRP A 51 13.41 1.59 15.59
CA TRP A 51 12.87 2.83 16.15
C TRP A 51 12.45 2.59 17.60
N LEU A 52 11.15 2.69 17.94
CA LEU A 52 10.61 2.28 19.24
C LEU A 52 10.47 0.76 19.38
N TRP A 53 11.08 0.01 18.46
CA TRP A 53 11.11 -1.46 18.44
C TRP A 53 12.50 -1.99 18.06
N GLN A 54 12.72 -3.26 18.36
CA GLN A 54 13.97 -3.96 18.07
C GLN A 54 14.03 -4.43 16.62
N LEU A 55 15.24 -4.70 16.11
CA LEU A 55 15.47 -5.22 14.76
C LEU A 55 14.67 -6.49 14.43
N LYS A 56 14.46 -7.38 15.42
CA LYS A 56 13.64 -8.59 15.22
C LYS A 56 12.21 -8.25 14.76
N HIS A 57 11.63 -7.18 15.32
CA HIS A 57 10.29 -6.73 14.92
C HIS A 57 10.28 -6.11 13.51
N THR A 58 11.38 -5.47 13.11
CA THR A 58 11.57 -4.98 11.75
C THR A 58 11.58 -6.14 10.75
N ARG A 59 12.30 -7.23 11.07
CA ARG A 59 12.35 -8.44 10.22
C ARG A 59 10.96 -9.05 10.04
N GLU A 60 10.21 -9.24 11.13
CA GLU A 60 8.83 -9.73 11.08
C GLU A 60 7.90 -8.80 10.31
N LYS A 61 8.02 -7.49 10.53
CA LYS A 61 7.22 -6.48 9.84
C LYS A 61 7.51 -6.48 8.34
N ALA A 62 8.76 -6.57 7.94
CA ALA A 62 9.18 -6.69 6.54
C ALA A 62 8.58 -7.94 5.89
N ALA A 63 8.65 -9.09 6.56
CA ALA A 63 8.10 -10.34 6.06
C ALA A 63 6.59 -10.25 5.82
N ARG A 64 5.82 -9.72 6.78
CA ARG A 64 4.38 -9.52 6.63
C ARG A 64 4.04 -8.56 5.50
N THR A 65 4.72 -7.42 5.46
CA THR A 65 4.50 -6.41 4.43
C THR A 65 4.79 -6.97 3.05
N PHE A 66 5.95 -7.57 2.84
CA PHE A 66 6.36 -8.05 1.53
C PHE A 66 5.54 -9.25 1.05
N SER A 67 5.18 -10.14 1.97
CA SER A 67 4.23 -11.22 1.65
C SER A 67 2.87 -10.68 1.21
N THR A 68 2.34 -9.67 1.92
CA THR A 68 1.07 -9.02 1.57
C THR A 68 1.14 -8.36 0.20
N MET A 69 2.21 -7.61 -0.08
CA MET A 69 2.38 -6.95 -1.38
C MET A 69 2.47 -7.97 -2.54
N CYS A 70 3.22 -9.06 -2.36
CA CYS A 70 3.25 -10.14 -3.34
C CYS A 70 1.87 -10.76 -3.58
N THR A 71 1.09 -10.95 -2.52
CA THR A 71 -0.27 -11.49 -2.63
C THR A 71 -1.21 -10.52 -3.35
N LEU A 72 -1.10 -9.21 -3.08
CA LEU A 72 -1.87 -8.21 -3.80
C LEU A 72 -1.53 -8.18 -5.30
N MET A 73 -0.27 -8.33 -5.67
CA MET A 73 0.14 -8.43 -7.08
C MET A 73 -0.41 -9.67 -7.78
N GLU A 74 -0.55 -10.78 -7.05
CA GLU A 74 -1.16 -12.00 -7.57
C GLU A 74 -2.67 -11.86 -7.77
N GLN A 75 -3.33 -11.06 -6.94
CA GLN A 75 -4.77 -10.78 -7.03
C GLN A 75 -5.12 -9.65 -8.00
N TYR A 76 -4.23 -8.66 -8.11
CA TYR A 76 -4.39 -7.44 -8.89
C TYR A 76 -3.17 -7.23 -9.78
N PRO A 77 -3.16 -7.76 -11.01
CA PRO A 77 -2.00 -7.70 -11.91
C PRO A 77 -1.53 -6.29 -12.26
N GLU A 78 -2.43 -5.31 -12.16
CA GLU A 78 -2.12 -3.89 -12.37
C GLU A 78 -1.42 -3.22 -11.16
N PHE A 79 -1.41 -3.88 -10.00
CA PHE A 79 -0.81 -3.33 -8.79
C PHE A 79 0.71 -3.29 -8.91
N THR A 80 1.28 -2.12 -8.69
CA THR A 80 2.73 -1.89 -8.66
C THR A 80 3.17 -1.40 -7.29
N PHE A 81 4.37 -1.79 -6.90
CA PHE A 81 4.93 -1.47 -5.59
C PHE A 81 6.39 -1.09 -5.69
N VAL A 82 6.80 -0.06 -4.95
CA VAL A 82 8.19 0.36 -4.83
C VAL A 82 8.67 0.21 -3.39
N GLN A 83 9.89 -0.29 -3.21
CA GLN A 83 10.53 -0.38 -1.90
C GLN A 83 12.02 -0.04 -2.03
N SER A 84 12.46 0.97 -1.29
CA SER A 84 13.79 1.59 -1.43
C SER A 84 14.79 1.19 -0.34
N GLN A 85 14.46 0.26 0.55
CA GLN A 85 15.31 -0.07 1.70
C GLN A 85 16.05 -1.41 1.49
N PRO A 86 17.32 -1.41 1.01
CA PRO A 86 18.08 -2.63 0.70
C PRO A 86 18.22 -3.58 1.89
N GLN A 87 18.34 -3.03 3.10
CA GLN A 87 18.48 -3.84 4.31
C GLN A 87 17.28 -4.76 4.55
N LEU A 88 16.07 -4.33 4.16
CA LEU A 88 14.87 -5.18 4.30
C LEU A 88 14.93 -6.37 3.35
N TYR A 89 15.46 -6.20 2.13
CA TYR A 89 15.64 -7.32 1.19
C TYR A 89 16.66 -8.33 1.71
N ASP A 90 17.72 -7.87 2.35
CA ASP A 90 18.73 -8.76 2.93
C ASP A 90 18.13 -9.60 4.07
N TYR A 91 17.33 -9.00 4.92
CA TYR A 91 16.58 -9.73 5.96
C TYR A 91 15.63 -10.76 5.35
N ILE A 92 14.85 -10.38 4.34
CA ILE A 92 13.93 -11.31 3.69
C ILE A 92 14.67 -12.44 2.95
N LYS A 93 15.77 -12.13 2.29
CA LYS A 93 16.60 -13.15 1.62
C LYS A 93 17.12 -14.19 2.60
N THR A 94 17.51 -13.74 3.79
CA THR A 94 18.10 -14.60 4.83
C THR A 94 17.03 -15.41 5.57
N ASP A 95 15.97 -14.73 6.04
CA ASP A 95 15.00 -15.31 6.98
C ASP A 95 13.80 -15.97 6.27
N TYR A 96 13.44 -15.47 5.06
CA TYR A 96 12.23 -15.87 4.33
C TYR A 96 12.50 -16.04 2.83
N PRO A 97 13.34 -17.01 2.42
CA PRO A 97 13.79 -17.14 1.04
C PRO A 97 12.66 -17.36 0.02
N ASP A 98 11.53 -17.90 0.45
CA ASP A 98 10.39 -18.09 -0.45
C ASP A 98 9.66 -16.77 -0.74
N ILE A 99 9.55 -15.85 0.24
CA ILE A 99 9.08 -14.49 -0.02
C ILE A 99 10.05 -13.78 -0.97
N TYR A 100 11.35 -13.94 -0.76
CA TYR A 100 12.37 -13.34 -1.63
C TYR A 100 12.23 -13.81 -3.09
N LYS A 101 11.97 -15.09 -3.34
CA LYS A 101 11.69 -15.61 -4.68
C LYS A 101 10.45 -14.97 -5.32
N ARG A 102 9.39 -14.77 -4.54
CA ARG A 102 8.18 -14.06 -5.02
C ARG A 102 8.50 -12.62 -5.41
N ILE A 103 9.29 -11.91 -4.61
CA ILE A 103 9.76 -10.56 -4.94
C ILE A 103 10.57 -10.58 -6.24
N GLN A 104 11.52 -11.51 -6.41
CA GLN A 104 12.29 -11.63 -7.64
C GLN A 104 11.42 -11.88 -8.88
N LYS A 105 10.34 -12.65 -8.71
CA LYS A 105 9.34 -12.85 -9.77
C LYS A 105 8.62 -11.54 -10.09
N ALA A 106 8.16 -10.83 -9.07
CA ALA A 106 7.46 -9.57 -9.23
C ALA A 106 8.33 -8.46 -9.85
N VAL A 107 9.62 -8.45 -9.54
CA VAL A 107 10.60 -7.57 -10.22
C VAL A 107 10.70 -7.90 -11.71
N LYS A 108 10.78 -9.17 -12.07
CA LYS A 108 10.85 -9.59 -13.48
C LYS A 108 9.61 -9.25 -14.29
N THR A 109 8.43 -9.23 -13.65
CA THR A 109 7.17 -8.83 -14.30
C THR A 109 6.93 -7.33 -14.32
N GLY A 110 7.78 -6.53 -13.66
CA GLY A 110 7.65 -5.07 -13.58
C GLY A 110 6.64 -4.58 -12.53
N ASN A 111 6.08 -5.47 -11.71
CA ASN A 111 5.15 -5.09 -10.63
C ASN A 111 5.87 -4.61 -9.36
N TRP A 112 7.13 -4.97 -9.18
CA TRP A 112 7.94 -4.57 -8.04
C TRP A 112 9.19 -3.83 -8.48
N GLU A 113 9.36 -2.59 -8.03
CA GLU A 113 10.54 -1.77 -8.29
C GLU A 113 11.43 -1.69 -7.03
N PRO A 114 12.61 -2.34 -7.03
CA PRO A 114 13.58 -2.20 -5.96
C PRO A 114 14.37 -0.91 -6.12
N ASN A 115 13.73 0.22 -5.98
CA ASN A 115 14.38 1.52 -6.05
C ASN A 115 15.24 1.72 -4.82
N GLY A 116 16.55 1.59 -4.96
CA GLY A 116 17.49 1.73 -3.87
C GLY A 116 18.32 2.97 -4.00
N ALA A 117 18.24 3.80 -2.97
CA ALA A 117 19.26 4.78 -2.68
C ALA A 117 19.51 4.73 -1.18
N MET A 118 20.71 4.41 -0.78
CA MET A 118 21.22 4.64 0.56
C MET A 118 22.37 5.63 0.48
#